data_f041266d7c8501cd2c79675c7c972e53
#
_entry.id   f041266d7c8501cd2c79675c7c972e53
#
_cell.length_a   1.000
_cell.length_b   1.000
_cell.length_c   1.000
_cell.angle_alpha   90.00
_cell.angle_beta   90.00
_cell.angle_gamma   90.00
#
_symmetry.space_group_name_H-M   'P 1'
#
loop_
_entity.id
_entity.type
_entity.pdbx_description
1 polymer ?
#
loop_
_entity_poly.entity_id
_entity_poly.type
_entity_poly.pdbx_seq_one_letter_code
_entity_poly.pdbx_strand_id
1 'polypeptide(L)'
;MSPPTRSNLLTELERLELCDVEMPGSATIMEQLRAEFRGNGQTQKRTSNPARNFFQPLEPLLVDGAPEHANSGRIQRGSLAAIWEWISRDLLPTMARDYTKQMTDLIAADKQREARQATSTFQTKVVKSLENTIGSPDNVAQIRSKLATYTASQTAYDDLTKVLGALRAREALAKFNEALPARLDRFEDAQVAKITQLLDGFAKDYPEQIPFALTLVAGRLKTNWQLIRLATKAAPSKNAADIAATRYAIAVSMVLDRLEDKRATLRVALKNERILVAREILADVYDTEYALRVRIDLLEQSDWGQRLDKLMAAIADLVEAEVSRFPENVGHVLGSRSLRGHRSLGGLLTYWAWKGRAAVSDGVAQLVGRQVKSRA
;
A
#
# COMPACT_ATOMS: atom_id res chain seq x y z
N MET A 1 -13.37 25.46 -18.57
CA MET A 1 -13.24 24.80 -17.25
C MET A 1 -13.04 25.87 -16.18
N SER A 2 -13.64 25.71 -15.03
CA SER A 2 -13.45 26.65 -13.90
C SER A 2 -12.05 26.52 -13.29
N PRO A 3 -11.51 27.59 -12.64
CA PRO A 3 -10.19 27.54 -12.00
C PRO A 3 -10.00 26.35 -11.03
N PRO A 4 -10.96 26.03 -10.12
CA PRO A 4 -10.81 24.88 -9.24
C PRO A 4 -10.78 23.54 -9.98
N THR A 5 -11.52 23.41 -11.11
CA THR A 5 -11.51 22.18 -11.91
C THR A 5 -10.16 21.96 -12.60
N ARG A 6 -9.49 23.02 -13.04
CA ARG A 6 -8.15 22.96 -13.65
C ARG A 6 -7.08 22.58 -12.63
N SER A 7 -7.16 23.13 -11.42
CA SER A 7 -6.26 22.77 -10.30
C SER A 7 -6.40 21.30 -9.93
N ASN A 8 -7.63 20.80 -9.81
CA ASN A 8 -7.89 19.38 -9.51
C ASN A 8 -7.38 18.48 -10.64
N LEU A 9 -7.57 18.88 -11.92
CA LEU A 9 -7.08 18.13 -13.06
C LEU A 9 -5.54 18.05 -13.06
N LEU A 10 -4.85 19.15 -12.79
CA LEU A 10 -3.39 19.16 -12.69
C LEU A 10 -2.89 18.25 -11.57
N THR A 11 -3.54 18.30 -10.41
CA THR A 11 -3.19 17.44 -9.26
C THR A 11 -3.41 15.96 -9.59
N GLU A 12 -4.48 15.60 -10.29
CA GLU A 12 -4.73 14.21 -10.69
C GLU A 12 -3.76 13.74 -11.79
N LEU A 13 -3.41 14.59 -12.73
CA LEU A 13 -2.40 14.26 -13.75
C LEU A 13 -1.01 14.07 -13.13
N GLU A 14 -0.62 14.95 -12.19
CA GLU A 14 0.64 14.80 -11.44
C GLU A 14 0.65 13.54 -10.58
N ARG A 15 -0.49 13.14 -10.03
CA ARG A 15 -0.64 11.89 -9.30
C ARG A 15 -0.48 10.66 -10.21
N LEU A 16 -1.04 10.71 -11.42
CA LEU A 16 -0.93 9.64 -12.40
C LEU A 16 0.50 9.52 -12.94
N GLU A 17 1.21 10.64 -13.16
CA GLU A 17 2.63 10.64 -13.51
C GLU A 17 3.51 10.01 -12.43
N LEU A 18 3.22 10.28 -11.15
CA LEU A 18 3.91 9.66 -10.02
C LEU A 18 3.62 8.16 -9.88
N CYS A 19 2.55 7.66 -10.51
CA CYS A 19 2.20 6.25 -10.53
C CYS A 19 2.72 5.51 -11.78
N ASP A 20 3.62 6.11 -12.56
CA ASP A 20 4.15 5.57 -13.84
C ASP A 20 3.03 5.19 -14.86
N VAL A 21 1.89 5.87 -14.80
CA VAL A 21 0.81 5.69 -15.77
C VAL A 21 1.07 6.61 -16.96
N GLU A 22 1.70 6.07 -18.02
CA GLU A 22 1.86 6.79 -19.26
C GLU A 22 0.51 6.99 -19.96
N MET A 23 0.02 8.24 -19.96
CA MET A 23 -1.11 8.63 -20.77
C MET A 23 -0.62 9.48 -21.96
N PRO A 24 -0.88 9.07 -23.21
CA PRO A 24 -0.49 9.85 -24.38
C PRO A 24 -1.03 11.29 -24.31
N GLY A 25 -0.14 12.27 -24.37
CA GLY A 25 -0.48 13.68 -24.32
C GLY A 25 -0.61 14.31 -22.94
N SER A 26 -0.51 13.55 -21.84
CA SER A 26 -0.59 14.09 -20.47
C SER A 26 0.50 15.12 -20.18
N ALA A 27 1.72 14.89 -20.62
CA ALA A 27 2.85 15.81 -20.46
C ALA A 27 2.58 17.19 -21.09
N THR A 28 2.02 17.22 -22.29
CA THR A 28 1.66 18.47 -22.99
C THR A 28 0.55 19.22 -22.26
N ILE A 29 -0.48 18.49 -21.80
CA ILE A 29 -1.60 19.08 -21.04
C ILE A 29 -1.12 19.63 -19.70
N MET A 30 -0.26 18.90 -18.98
CA MET A 30 0.32 19.35 -17.72
C MET A 30 1.20 20.59 -17.91
N GLU A 31 1.99 20.63 -18.97
CA GLU A 31 2.84 21.77 -19.27
C GLU A 31 2.02 23.02 -19.61
N GLN A 32 0.93 22.87 -20.36
CA GLN A 32 -0.02 23.95 -20.65
C GLN A 32 -0.71 24.45 -19.37
N LEU A 33 -1.21 23.54 -18.52
CA LEU A 33 -1.82 23.91 -17.24
C LEU A 33 -0.81 24.61 -16.32
N ARG A 34 0.41 24.09 -16.20
CA ARG A 34 1.49 24.73 -15.43
C ARG A 34 1.86 26.11 -15.97
N ALA A 35 1.86 26.30 -17.31
CA ALA A 35 2.12 27.59 -17.95
C ALA A 35 0.99 28.59 -17.68
N GLU A 36 -0.28 28.18 -17.76
CA GLU A 36 -1.43 29.02 -17.41
C GLU A 36 -1.40 29.43 -15.92
N PHE A 37 -1.04 28.55 -15.01
CA PHE A 37 -0.89 28.89 -13.59
C PHE A 37 0.31 29.81 -13.31
N ARG A 38 1.39 29.73 -14.10
CA ARG A 38 2.53 30.66 -14.03
C ARG A 38 2.19 32.05 -14.62
N GLY A 39 1.39 32.08 -15.69
CA GLY A 39 1.03 33.32 -16.39
C GLY A 39 0.04 34.19 -15.62
N ASN A 40 -0.79 33.65 -14.76
CA ASN A 40 -1.81 34.40 -14.02
C ASN A 40 -1.32 35.12 -12.76
N GLY A 41 -0.01 35.25 -12.52
CA GLY A 41 0.57 36.06 -11.44
C GLY A 41 0.08 35.76 -10.02
N GLN A 42 -0.86 34.82 -9.86
CA GLN A 42 -1.22 34.23 -8.59
C GLN A 42 -0.29 33.02 -8.38
N THR A 43 0.94 33.28 -7.94
CA THR A 43 1.56 32.36 -7.00
C THR A 43 0.51 32.15 -5.91
N GLN A 44 -0.32 31.08 -6.03
CA GLN A 44 -1.00 30.55 -4.86
C GLN A 44 0.11 30.41 -3.84
N LYS A 45 0.14 31.30 -2.84
CA LYS A 45 0.99 31.14 -1.67
C LYS A 45 0.73 29.70 -1.26
N ARG A 46 1.75 28.84 -1.39
CA ARG A 46 1.64 27.46 -0.96
C ARG A 46 1.15 27.55 0.47
N THR A 47 -0.15 27.27 0.66
CA THR A 47 -0.76 27.34 1.98
C THR A 47 0.03 26.34 2.81
N SER A 48 0.77 26.87 3.77
CA SER A 48 1.53 26.07 4.71
C SER A 48 0.56 25.06 5.32
N ASN A 49 0.76 23.78 5.07
CA ASN A 49 0.05 22.72 5.78
C ASN A 49 1.02 22.09 6.81
N PRO A 50 1.01 22.55 8.06
CA PRO A 50 1.91 22.07 9.09
C PRO A 50 1.78 20.57 9.34
N ALA A 51 0.58 20.01 9.24
CA ALA A 51 0.34 18.58 9.36
C ALA A 51 1.06 17.79 8.25
N ARG A 52 1.00 18.26 7.00
CA ARG A 52 1.71 17.63 5.89
C ARG A 52 3.23 17.63 6.12
N ASN A 53 3.79 18.74 6.56
CA ASN A 53 5.21 18.83 6.86
C ASN A 53 5.61 17.92 8.02
N PHE A 54 4.74 17.82 9.05
CA PHE A 54 4.96 16.95 10.19
C PHE A 54 5.02 15.46 9.78
N PHE A 55 4.13 15.00 8.89
CA PHE A 55 4.09 13.62 8.42
C PHE A 55 4.96 13.33 7.20
N GLN A 56 5.64 14.33 6.62
CA GLN A 56 6.46 14.15 5.41
C GLN A 56 7.47 13.00 5.49
N PRO A 57 8.19 12.75 6.62
CA PRO A 57 9.12 11.63 6.70
C PRO A 57 8.45 10.25 6.59
N LEU A 58 7.14 10.19 6.81
CA LEU A 58 6.35 8.95 6.76
C LEU A 58 5.76 8.69 5.36
N GLU A 59 5.90 9.62 4.41
CA GLU A 59 5.30 9.52 3.08
C GLU A 59 5.53 8.17 2.38
N PRO A 60 6.75 7.58 2.40
CA PRO A 60 6.99 6.27 1.78
C PRO A 60 6.30 5.09 2.46
N LEU A 61 5.76 5.29 3.67
CA LEU A 61 5.07 4.28 4.47
C LEU A 61 3.54 4.41 4.37
N LEU A 62 3.04 5.47 3.72
CA LEU A 62 1.62 5.74 3.64
C LEU A 62 0.93 4.86 2.59
N VAL A 63 -0.31 4.51 2.87
CA VAL A 63 -1.20 3.79 1.96
C VAL A 63 -2.54 4.52 1.88
N ASP A 64 -3.07 4.62 0.66
CA ASP A 64 -4.40 5.17 0.42
C ASP A 64 -5.47 4.09 0.59
N GLY A 65 -6.64 4.49 1.06
CA GLY A 65 -7.76 3.59 1.33
C GLY A 65 -7.69 2.91 2.70
N ALA A 66 -8.76 2.25 3.08
CA ALA A 66 -8.86 1.45 4.29
C ALA A 66 -8.67 -0.02 3.93
N PRO A 67 -7.54 -0.66 4.26
CA PRO A 67 -7.37 -2.09 4.04
C PRO A 67 -8.38 -2.87 4.90
N GLU A 68 -8.96 -3.92 4.33
CA GLU A 68 -9.88 -4.83 5.03
C GLU A 68 -9.13 -5.78 6.00
N HIS A 69 -7.81 -5.65 6.13
CA HIS A 69 -6.94 -6.55 6.89
C HIS A 69 -5.84 -5.76 7.62
N ALA A 70 -5.17 -6.41 8.56
CA ALA A 70 -3.99 -5.84 9.21
C ALA A 70 -2.90 -5.53 8.18
N ASN A 71 -2.36 -4.30 8.24
CA ASN A 71 -1.41 -3.80 7.27
C ASN A 71 -0.09 -3.46 7.96
N SER A 72 0.77 -4.47 8.07
CA SER A 72 2.05 -4.34 8.77
C SER A 72 3.01 -3.43 8.00
N GLY A 73 3.66 -2.52 8.73
CA GLY A 73 4.67 -1.62 8.16
C GLY A 73 4.13 -0.50 7.28
N ARG A 74 2.79 -0.35 7.17
CA ARG A 74 2.14 0.73 6.42
C ARG A 74 1.15 1.48 7.31
N ILE A 75 0.96 2.76 7.04
CA ILE A 75 0.10 3.67 7.79
C ILE A 75 -0.99 4.17 6.86
N GLN A 76 -2.24 4.13 7.30
CA GLN A 76 -3.36 4.64 6.50
C GLN A 76 -3.31 6.17 6.46
N ARG A 77 -3.24 6.74 5.25
CA ARG A 77 -3.21 8.20 5.04
C ARG A 77 -4.44 8.89 5.62
N GLY A 78 -5.61 8.26 5.52
CA GLY A 78 -6.87 8.78 6.05
C GLY A 78 -6.88 8.97 7.58
N SER A 79 -6.08 8.21 8.32
CA SER A 79 -5.96 8.35 9.78
C SER A 79 -5.13 9.56 10.21
N LEU A 80 -4.26 10.10 9.33
CA LEU A 80 -3.32 11.16 9.70
C LEU A 80 -4.00 12.47 10.10
N ALA A 81 -5.13 12.81 9.49
CA ALA A 81 -5.88 14.01 9.84
C ALA A 81 -6.41 13.94 11.27
N ALA A 82 -7.00 12.81 11.65
CA ALA A 82 -7.51 12.59 13.01
C ALA A 82 -6.37 12.54 14.05
N ILE A 83 -5.25 11.90 13.70
CA ILE A 83 -4.05 11.85 14.54
C ILE A 83 -3.50 13.27 14.75
N TRP A 84 -3.46 14.10 13.71
CA TRP A 84 -3.02 15.49 13.81
C TRP A 84 -3.94 16.33 14.70
N GLU A 85 -5.26 16.22 14.51
CA GLU A 85 -6.24 16.92 15.36
C GLU A 85 -6.08 16.54 16.83
N TRP A 86 -5.91 15.25 17.11
CA TRP A 86 -5.67 14.79 18.47
C TRP A 86 -4.34 15.29 19.05
N ILE A 87 -3.24 15.25 18.28
CA ILE A 87 -1.94 15.82 18.73
C ILE A 87 -2.05 17.30 19.01
N SER A 88 -2.73 18.05 18.15
CA SER A 88 -2.78 19.50 18.20
C SER A 88 -3.79 20.06 19.18
N ARG A 89 -4.82 19.29 19.56
CA ARG A 89 -5.87 19.76 20.48
C ARG A 89 -5.80 19.12 21.86
N ASP A 90 -5.44 17.84 21.93
CA ASP A 90 -5.50 17.07 23.17
C ASP A 90 -4.10 16.80 23.76
N LEU A 91 -3.12 16.42 22.95
CA LEU A 91 -1.82 15.99 23.45
C LEU A 91 -0.88 17.16 23.75
N LEU A 92 -0.67 18.07 22.80
CA LEU A 92 0.29 19.18 22.90
C LEU A 92 -0.27 20.49 22.32
N PRO A 93 -1.40 21.04 22.83
CA PRO A 93 -2.11 22.14 22.17
C PRO A 93 -1.27 23.40 22.00
N THR A 94 -0.55 23.83 23.03
CA THR A 94 0.30 25.03 22.99
C THR A 94 1.45 24.85 22.00
N MET A 95 2.16 23.75 22.10
CA MET A 95 3.32 23.46 21.22
C MET A 95 2.92 23.30 19.75
N ALA A 96 1.77 22.69 19.47
CA ALA A 96 1.26 22.55 18.11
C ALA A 96 0.87 23.90 17.50
N ARG A 97 0.31 24.81 18.30
CA ARG A 97 0.02 26.19 17.89
C ARG A 97 1.29 26.96 17.54
N ASP A 98 2.30 26.88 18.42
CA ASP A 98 3.59 27.54 18.20
C ASP A 98 4.29 26.99 16.95
N TYR A 99 4.31 25.66 16.81
CA TYR A 99 4.83 24.99 15.60
C TYR A 99 4.12 25.44 14.33
N THR A 100 2.77 25.51 14.35
CA THR A 100 1.97 25.93 13.20
C THR A 100 2.31 27.37 12.79
N LYS A 101 2.42 28.30 13.76
CA LYS A 101 2.82 29.69 13.52
C LYS A 101 4.23 29.77 12.94
N GLN A 102 5.19 29.10 13.59
CA GLN A 102 6.58 29.07 13.15
C GLN A 102 6.72 28.51 11.72
N MET A 103 6.02 27.42 11.40
CA MET A 103 6.05 26.83 10.06
C MET A 103 5.48 27.79 9.00
N THR A 104 4.40 28.50 9.33
CA THR A 104 3.81 29.50 8.42
C THR A 104 4.81 30.61 8.09
N ASP A 105 5.50 31.14 9.10
CA ASP A 105 6.49 32.19 8.96
C ASP A 105 7.73 31.72 8.17
N LEU A 106 8.24 30.52 8.47
CA LEU A 106 9.42 29.95 7.81
C LEU A 106 9.16 29.62 6.33
N ILE A 107 7.96 29.09 6.02
CA ILE A 107 7.58 28.78 4.63
C ILE A 107 7.35 30.08 3.85
N ALA A 108 6.73 31.10 4.45
CA ALA A 108 6.56 32.40 3.83
C ALA A 108 7.92 33.08 3.51
N ALA A 109 8.93 32.82 4.34
CA ALA A 109 10.30 33.32 4.18
C ALA A 109 11.20 32.42 3.31
N ASP A 110 10.67 31.32 2.75
CA ASP A 110 11.39 30.26 1.99
C ASP A 110 12.60 29.65 2.74
N LYS A 111 12.54 29.60 4.07
CA LYS A 111 13.56 29.07 4.96
C LYS A 111 13.40 27.56 5.19
N GLN A 112 13.56 26.76 4.13
CA GLN A 112 13.27 25.32 4.15
C GLN A 112 14.14 24.54 5.16
N ARG A 113 15.40 24.91 5.35
CA ARG A 113 16.28 24.23 6.32
C ARG A 113 15.81 24.43 7.75
N GLU A 114 15.45 25.66 8.11
CA GLU A 114 14.93 25.99 9.43
C GLU A 114 13.56 25.32 9.66
N ALA A 115 12.72 25.26 8.63
CA ALA A 115 11.43 24.57 8.68
C ALA A 115 11.59 23.07 8.96
N ARG A 116 12.55 22.39 8.31
CA ARG A 116 12.86 20.98 8.59
C ARG A 116 13.36 20.78 10.03
N GLN A 117 14.19 21.67 10.54
CA GLN A 117 14.70 21.60 11.91
C GLN A 117 13.57 21.83 12.93
N ALA A 118 12.70 22.82 12.72
CA ALA A 118 11.53 23.06 13.56
C ALA A 118 10.60 21.83 13.58
N THR A 119 10.37 21.22 12.42
CA THR A 119 9.58 19.98 12.30
C THR A 119 10.23 18.84 13.09
N SER A 120 11.52 18.58 12.92
CA SER A 120 12.24 17.53 13.65
C SER A 120 12.18 17.72 15.16
N THR A 121 12.33 18.97 15.61
CA THR A 121 12.22 19.32 17.03
C THR A 121 10.83 19.04 17.57
N PHE A 122 9.79 19.45 16.85
CA PHE A 122 8.39 19.19 17.25
C PHE A 122 8.08 17.69 17.24
N GLN A 123 8.51 16.96 16.21
CA GLN A 123 8.37 15.49 16.15
C GLN A 123 8.99 14.80 17.37
N THR A 124 10.18 15.21 17.80
CA THR A 124 10.84 14.65 18.98
C THR A 124 10.02 14.87 20.25
N LYS A 125 9.42 16.05 20.42
CA LYS A 125 8.55 16.35 21.55
C LYS A 125 7.25 15.52 21.51
N VAL A 126 6.66 15.37 20.33
CA VAL A 126 5.46 14.53 20.13
C VAL A 126 5.77 13.05 20.45
N VAL A 127 6.89 12.51 19.95
CA VAL A 127 7.32 11.13 20.26
C VAL A 127 7.42 10.93 21.77
N LYS A 128 8.13 11.80 22.47
CA LYS A 128 8.30 11.69 23.93
C LYS A 128 6.96 11.76 24.67
N SER A 129 6.06 12.65 24.25
CA SER A 129 4.74 12.77 24.88
C SER A 129 3.87 11.54 24.59
N LEU A 130 3.91 11.01 23.36
CA LEU A 130 3.19 9.80 22.98
C LEU A 130 3.67 8.57 23.77
N GLU A 131 4.98 8.39 23.91
CA GLU A 131 5.56 7.28 24.68
C GLU A 131 5.06 7.30 26.14
N ASN A 132 5.05 8.48 26.76
CA ASN A 132 4.54 8.63 28.11
C ASN A 132 3.03 8.36 28.21
N THR A 133 2.25 8.75 27.19
CA THR A 133 0.79 8.63 27.21
C THR A 133 0.34 7.22 26.89
N ILE A 134 0.94 6.58 25.87
CA ILE A 134 0.58 5.21 25.43
C ILE A 134 1.11 4.13 26.38
N GLY A 135 2.17 4.43 27.15
CA GLY A 135 2.76 3.48 28.11
C GLY A 135 1.85 3.05 29.26
N SER A 136 0.71 3.74 29.48
CA SER A 136 -0.27 3.36 30.51
C SER A 136 -1.49 2.69 29.86
N PRO A 137 -1.87 1.46 30.30
CA PRO A 137 -3.06 0.76 29.80
C PRO A 137 -4.35 1.55 29.96
N ASP A 138 -4.50 2.30 31.06
CA ASP A 138 -5.68 3.11 31.35
C ASP A 138 -5.89 4.23 30.33
N ASN A 139 -4.80 4.75 29.75
CA ASN A 139 -4.85 5.79 28.76
C ASN A 139 -5.28 5.29 27.37
N VAL A 140 -5.09 3.99 27.06
CA VAL A 140 -5.42 3.41 25.75
C VAL A 140 -6.90 3.58 25.43
N ALA A 141 -7.79 3.26 26.36
CA ALA A 141 -9.23 3.43 26.19
C ALA A 141 -9.61 4.91 26.00
N GLN A 142 -8.97 5.81 26.74
CA GLN A 142 -9.19 7.24 26.61
C GLN A 142 -8.71 7.78 25.26
N ILE A 143 -7.53 7.37 24.79
CA ILE A 143 -7.01 7.76 23.47
C ILE A 143 -7.93 7.27 22.35
N ARG A 144 -8.38 6.00 22.41
CA ARG A 144 -9.33 5.44 21.43
C ARG A 144 -10.64 6.23 21.41
N SER A 145 -11.19 6.57 22.57
CA SER A 145 -12.40 7.39 22.70
C SER A 145 -12.20 8.79 22.09
N LYS A 146 -11.06 9.41 22.35
CA LYS A 146 -10.72 10.73 21.79
C LYS A 146 -10.55 10.68 20.28
N LEU A 147 -9.78 9.71 19.74
CA LEU A 147 -9.64 9.53 18.30
C LEU A 147 -10.98 9.29 17.60
N ALA A 148 -11.90 8.56 18.23
CA ALA A 148 -13.23 8.31 17.71
C ALA A 148 -14.07 9.59 17.55
N THR A 149 -13.72 10.69 18.24
CA THR A 149 -14.37 12.00 18.03
C THR A 149 -13.92 12.70 16.74
N TYR A 150 -12.75 12.32 16.22
CA TYR A 150 -12.16 12.92 15.01
C TYR A 150 -12.32 12.05 13.76
N THR A 151 -12.55 10.74 13.92
CA THR A 151 -12.70 9.81 12.80
C THR A 151 -13.59 8.61 13.15
N ALA A 152 -14.33 8.13 12.18
CA ALA A 152 -15.06 6.85 12.28
C ALA A 152 -14.16 5.62 12.05
N SER A 153 -12.89 5.81 11.68
CA SER A 153 -11.96 4.71 11.42
C SER A 153 -11.60 3.98 12.72
N GLN A 154 -11.87 2.69 12.77
CA GLN A 154 -11.50 1.84 13.91
C GLN A 154 -9.99 1.57 13.99
N THR A 155 -9.26 1.78 12.88
CA THR A 155 -7.81 1.54 12.80
C THR A 155 -6.98 2.75 13.25
N ALA A 156 -7.60 3.90 13.56
CA ALA A 156 -6.90 5.14 13.87
C ALA A 156 -5.92 5.01 15.05
N TYR A 157 -6.25 4.23 16.07
CA TYR A 157 -5.35 3.98 17.20
C TYR A 157 -4.15 3.11 16.78
N ASP A 158 -4.37 2.08 15.98
CA ASP A 158 -3.30 1.21 15.49
C ASP A 158 -2.37 2.00 14.56
N ASP A 159 -2.92 2.89 13.72
CA ASP A 159 -2.13 3.80 12.89
C ASP A 159 -1.36 4.83 13.75
N LEU A 160 -1.93 5.31 14.86
CA LEU A 160 -1.21 6.17 15.81
C LEU A 160 0.02 5.47 16.40
N THR A 161 -0.11 4.19 16.79
CA THR A 161 1.03 3.40 17.29
C THR A 161 2.11 3.19 16.23
N LYS A 162 1.70 2.97 14.97
CA LYS A 162 2.61 2.88 13.83
C LYS A 162 3.30 4.22 13.55
N VAL A 163 2.57 5.33 13.61
CA VAL A 163 3.13 6.70 13.48
C VAL A 163 4.18 6.95 14.57
N LEU A 164 3.90 6.58 15.82
CA LEU A 164 4.88 6.68 16.91
C LEU A 164 6.16 5.90 16.58
N GLY A 165 6.03 4.61 16.22
CA GLY A 165 7.18 3.75 15.89
C GLY A 165 8.00 4.28 14.71
N ALA A 166 7.33 4.75 13.66
CA ALA A 166 7.97 5.30 12.48
C ALA A 166 8.66 6.65 12.74
N LEU A 167 8.03 7.55 13.53
CA LEU A 167 8.65 8.82 13.95
C LEU A 167 9.84 8.62 14.87
N ARG A 168 9.80 7.61 15.73
CA ARG A 168 10.94 7.23 16.60
C ARG A 168 12.15 6.81 15.78
N ALA A 169 11.94 6.04 14.73
CA ALA A 169 12.98 5.54 13.85
C ALA A 169 13.23 6.43 12.61
N ARG A 170 12.61 7.62 12.49
CA ARG A 170 12.56 8.42 11.26
C ARG A 170 13.92 8.67 10.60
N GLU A 171 14.95 8.98 11.42
CA GLU A 171 16.29 9.27 10.90
C GLU A 171 17.01 8.01 10.41
N ALA A 172 16.80 6.89 11.12
CA ALA A 172 17.33 5.60 10.71
C ALA A 172 16.62 5.08 9.46
N LEU A 173 15.29 5.24 9.37
CA LEU A 173 14.51 4.91 8.17
C LEU A 173 14.91 5.77 6.96
N ALA A 174 15.18 7.06 7.15
CA ALA A 174 15.67 7.94 6.08
C ALA A 174 17.04 7.47 5.56
N LYS A 175 18.00 7.23 6.45
CA LYS A 175 19.32 6.69 6.09
C LYS A 175 19.22 5.32 5.41
N PHE A 176 18.37 4.45 5.93
CA PHE A 176 18.10 3.15 5.32
C PHE A 176 17.53 3.30 3.90
N ASN A 177 16.54 4.17 3.70
CA ASN A 177 15.95 4.44 2.40
C ASN A 177 16.93 5.03 1.39
N GLU A 178 17.85 5.90 1.83
CA GLU A 178 18.94 6.46 1.01
C GLU A 178 19.97 5.40 0.61
N ALA A 179 20.22 4.42 1.48
CA ALA A 179 21.14 3.31 1.20
C ALA A 179 20.55 2.25 0.25
N LEU A 180 19.22 2.25 0.06
CA LEU A 180 18.56 1.34 -0.86
C LEU A 180 18.81 1.80 -2.32
N PRO A 181 18.99 0.84 -3.26
CA PRO A 181 19.00 1.17 -4.68
C PRO A 181 17.64 1.73 -5.11
N ALA A 182 17.64 2.60 -6.12
CA ALA A 182 16.41 3.22 -6.61
C ALA A 182 15.39 2.18 -7.10
N ARG A 183 15.86 1.06 -7.66
CA ARG A 183 15.04 -0.03 -8.18
C ARG A 183 15.73 -1.39 -8.02
N LEU A 184 14.95 -2.43 -7.75
CA LEU A 184 15.40 -3.81 -7.60
C LEU A 184 14.66 -4.68 -8.62
N ASP A 185 15.11 -4.63 -9.88
CA ASP A 185 14.48 -5.38 -10.99
C ASP A 185 14.74 -6.89 -10.87
N ARG A 186 15.94 -7.26 -10.45
CA ARG A 186 16.34 -8.64 -10.17
C ARG A 186 16.80 -8.72 -8.71
N PHE A 187 16.03 -9.40 -7.90
CA PHE A 187 16.35 -9.56 -6.48
C PHE A 187 17.06 -10.90 -6.28
N GLU A 188 18.30 -10.99 -6.77
CA GLU A 188 19.16 -12.18 -6.72
C GLU A 188 19.93 -12.29 -5.38
N ASP A 189 20.63 -13.40 -5.16
CA ASP A 189 21.26 -13.72 -3.87
C ASP A 189 22.24 -12.66 -3.38
N ALA A 190 23.00 -12.03 -4.26
CA ALA A 190 23.91 -10.95 -3.91
C ALA A 190 23.15 -9.70 -3.40
N GLN A 191 22.04 -9.36 -4.04
CA GLN A 191 21.21 -8.24 -3.63
C GLN A 191 20.44 -8.57 -2.34
N VAL A 192 19.93 -9.80 -2.21
CA VAL A 192 19.31 -10.28 -0.97
C VAL A 192 20.32 -10.16 0.18
N ALA A 193 21.56 -10.62 0.02
CA ALA A 193 22.59 -10.51 1.05
C ALA A 193 22.89 -9.06 1.44
N LYS A 194 23.04 -8.16 0.45
CA LYS A 194 23.26 -6.73 0.69
C LYS A 194 22.10 -6.09 1.46
N ILE A 195 20.86 -6.34 1.04
CA ILE A 195 19.67 -5.81 1.72
C ILE A 195 19.54 -6.40 3.12
N THR A 196 19.79 -7.70 3.30
CA THR A 196 19.80 -8.34 4.63
C THR A 196 20.83 -7.65 5.55
N GLN A 197 22.04 -7.35 5.07
CA GLN A 197 23.05 -6.64 5.86
C GLN A 197 22.56 -5.24 6.29
N LEU A 198 21.91 -4.49 5.40
CA LEU A 198 21.33 -3.19 5.75
C LEU A 198 20.20 -3.33 6.79
N LEU A 199 19.33 -4.33 6.62
CA LEU A 199 18.25 -4.63 7.57
C LEU A 199 18.79 -5.08 8.93
N ASP A 200 19.85 -5.90 8.96
CA ASP A 200 20.51 -6.32 10.21
C ASP A 200 21.12 -5.13 10.94
N GLY A 201 21.72 -4.20 10.19
CA GLY A 201 22.21 -2.94 10.76
C GLY A 201 21.11 -2.11 11.39
N PHE A 202 19.99 -1.93 10.67
CA PHE A 202 18.80 -1.22 11.17
C PHE A 202 18.16 -1.90 12.39
N ALA A 203 18.06 -3.23 12.35
CA ALA A 203 17.40 -4.04 13.37
C ALA A 203 18.15 -4.07 14.72
N LYS A 204 19.43 -3.69 14.77
CA LYS A 204 20.19 -3.58 16.02
C LYS A 204 19.58 -2.54 16.96
N ASP A 205 19.18 -1.40 16.40
CA ASP A 205 18.68 -0.27 17.17
C ASP A 205 17.15 -0.22 17.16
N TYR A 206 16.49 -0.74 16.09
CA TYR A 206 15.06 -0.64 15.86
C TYR A 206 14.43 -1.98 15.44
N PRO A 207 14.50 -3.04 16.27
CA PRO A 207 13.99 -4.37 15.91
C PRO A 207 12.47 -4.40 15.66
N GLU A 208 11.71 -3.62 16.41
CA GLU A 208 10.24 -3.55 16.28
C GLU A 208 9.79 -2.80 15.01
N GLN A 209 10.68 -2.00 14.40
CA GLN A 209 10.38 -1.19 13.22
C GLN A 209 10.83 -1.86 11.91
N ILE A 210 11.28 -3.11 11.95
CA ILE A 210 11.58 -3.93 10.76
C ILE A 210 10.45 -3.90 9.71
N PRO A 211 9.14 -3.96 10.07
CA PRO A 211 8.07 -3.86 9.09
C PRO A 211 8.12 -2.60 8.23
N PHE A 212 8.53 -1.45 8.78
CA PHE A 212 8.68 -0.21 8.00
C PHE A 212 9.87 -0.29 7.03
N ALA A 213 11.00 -0.83 7.48
CA ALA A 213 12.16 -1.02 6.62
C ALA A 213 11.84 -1.99 5.46
N LEU A 214 11.12 -3.08 5.73
CA LEU A 214 10.64 -4.00 4.71
C LEU A 214 9.65 -3.34 3.73
N THR A 215 8.81 -2.42 4.19
CA THR A 215 7.93 -1.63 3.31
C THR A 215 8.75 -0.79 2.33
N LEU A 216 9.84 -0.16 2.78
CA LEU A 216 10.74 0.58 1.91
C LEU A 216 11.42 -0.33 0.87
N VAL A 217 11.88 -1.52 1.28
CA VAL A 217 12.42 -2.52 0.34
C VAL A 217 11.37 -2.95 -0.67
N ALA A 218 10.15 -3.27 -0.22
CA ALA A 218 9.05 -3.69 -1.08
C ALA A 218 8.69 -2.64 -2.13
N GLY A 219 8.82 -1.34 -1.79
CA GLY A 219 8.62 -0.24 -2.73
C GLY A 219 9.68 -0.16 -3.85
N ARG A 220 10.80 -0.87 -3.72
CA ARG A 220 11.89 -0.93 -4.73
C ARG A 220 11.83 -2.20 -5.58
N LEU A 221 11.09 -3.22 -5.14
CA LEU A 221 10.98 -4.50 -5.84
C LEU A 221 10.04 -4.38 -7.04
N LYS A 222 10.42 -5.00 -8.16
CA LYS A 222 9.56 -5.12 -9.33
C LYS A 222 8.31 -5.95 -9.04
N THR A 223 8.47 -7.04 -8.28
CA THR A 223 7.39 -7.93 -7.87
C THR A 223 7.42 -8.13 -6.36
N ASN A 224 6.27 -7.91 -5.71
CA ASN A 224 6.18 -7.91 -4.25
C ASN A 224 6.52 -9.25 -3.60
N TRP A 225 6.22 -10.37 -4.26
CA TRP A 225 6.53 -11.69 -3.71
C TRP A 225 8.03 -11.92 -3.48
N GLN A 226 8.91 -11.19 -4.18
CA GLN A 226 10.36 -11.31 -3.97
C GLN A 226 10.78 -10.99 -2.53
N LEU A 227 9.97 -10.23 -1.79
CA LEU A 227 10.24 -9.89 -0.38
C LEU A 227 10.41 -11.15 0.50
N ILE A 228 9.71 -12.28 0.20
CA ILE A 228 9.83 -13.53 0.95
C ILE A 228 11.25 -14.10 0.93
N ARG A 229 12.07 -13.73 -0.06
CA ARG A 229 13.47 -14.19 -0.17
C ARG A 229 14.31 -13.79 1.05
N LEU A 230 13.99 -12.66 1.68
CA LEU A 230 14.67 -12.23 2.91
C LEU A 230 14.39 -13.19 4.06
N ALA A 231 13.14 -13.61 4.24
CA ALA A 231 12.74 -14.55 5.28
C ALA A 231 13.26 -15.97 4.99
N THR A 232 13.11 -16.46 3.75
CA THR A 232 13.55 -17.80 3.38
C THR A 232 15.07 -17.96 3.36
N LYS A 233 15.83 -16.89 3.10
CA LYS A 233 17.30 -16.91 3.16
C LYS A 233 17.82 -16.90 4.60
N ALA A 234 17.08 -16.30 5.53
CA ALA A 234 17.43 -16.25 6.95
C ALA A 234 17.08 -17.55 7.70
N ALA A 235 16.18 -18.36 7.16
CA ALA A 235 15.74 -19.61 7.77
C ALA A 235 16.69 -20.77 7.41
N PRO A 236 16.85 -21.74 8.32
CA PRO A 236 17.66 -22.95 8.08
C PRO A 236 17.02 -23.91 7.08
N SER A 237 15.71 -23.87 6.93
CA SER A 237 14.94 -24.72 6.02
C SER A 237 13.79 -23.96 5.34
N LYS A 238 13.06 -24.64 4.42
CA LYS A 238 11.84 -24.10 3.82
C LYS A 238 10.59 -24.30 4.69
N ASN A 239 10.72 -24.90 5.84
CA ASN A 239 9.60 -25.15 6.74
C ASN A 239 9.00 -23.82 7.22
N ALA A 240 7.68 -23.68 7.17
CA ALA A 240 6.99 -22.47 7.61
C ALA A 240 7.31 -22.09 9.06
N ALA A 241 7.48 -23.08 9.97
CA ALA A 241 7.84 -22.83 11.37
C ALA A 241 9.26 -22.25 11.51
N ASP A 242 10.23 -22.76 10.74
CA ASP A 242 11.60 -22.25 10.75
C ASP A 242 11.67 -20.83 10.20
N ILE A 243 10.89 -20.54 9.16
CA ILE A 243 10.78 -19.20 8.58
C ILE A 243 10.10 -18.25 9.57
N ALA A 244 9.03 -18.70 10.25
CA ALA A 244 8.30 -17.92 11.24
C ALA A 244 9.17 -17.54 12.45
N ALA A 245 10.18 -18.35 12.78
CA ALA A 245 11.14 -18.05 13.84
C ALA A 245 12.17 -16.97 13.44
N THR A 246 12.25 -16.60 12.16
CA THR A 246 13.20 -15.57 11.72
C THR A 246 12.67 -14.15 11.99
N ARG A 247 13.59 -13.20 12.18
CA ARG A 247 13.24 -11.77 12.34
C ARG A 247 12.54 -11.16 11.11
N TYR A 248 12.63 -11.81 9.95
CA TYR A 248 12.03 -11.38 8.70
C TYR A 248 10.75 -12.11 8.34
N ALA A 249 10.21 -12.94 9.25
CA ALA A 249 8.95 -13.67 9.07
C ALA A 249 7.79 -12.77 8.62
N ILE A 250 7.76 -11.54 9.13
CA ILE A 250 6.76 -10.54 8.76
C ILE A 250 6.71 -10.24 7.25
N ALA A 251 7.80 -10.47 6.51
CA ALA A 251 7.82 -10.30 5.05
C ALA A 251 6.81 -11.21 4.33
N VAL A 252 6.57 -12.42 4.86
CA VAL A 252 5.57 -13.35 4.30
C VAL A 252 4.16 -12.79 4.53
N SER A 253 3.87 -12.34 5.74
CA SER A 253 2.58 -11.71 6.06
C SER A 253 2.34 -10.46 5.22
N MET A 254 3.37 -9.62 4.99
CA MET A 254 3.28 -8.43 4.13
C MET A 254 2.99 -8.78 2.66
N VAL A 255 3.49 -9.90 2.16
CA VAL A 255 3.17 -10.39 0.80
C VAL A 255 1.72 -10.86 0.74
N LEU A 256 1.23 -11.56 1.76
CA LEU A 256 -0.17 -11.96 1.87
C LEU A 256 -1.11 -10.74 1.99
N ASP A 257 -0.73 -9.71 2.77
CA ASP A 257 -1.48 -8.44 2.87
C ASP A 257 -1.65 -7.79 1.49
N ARG A 258 -0.59 -7.76 0.69
CA ARG A 258 -0.66 -7.21 -0.67
C ARG A 258 -1.50 -8.06 -1.63
N LEU A 259 -1.54 -9.36 -1.41
CA LEU A 259 -2.42 -10.25 -2.16
C LEU A 259 -3.90 -9.95 -1.86
N GLU A 260 -4.22 -9.64 -0.60
CA GLU A 260 -5.56 -9.18 -0.20
C GLU A 260 -5.94 -7.83 -0.83
N ASP A 261 -5.01 -6.87 -0.89
CA ASP A 261 -5.21 -5.60 -1.60
C ASP A 261 -5.57 -5.83 -3.08
N LYS A 262 -4.95 -6.84 -3.72
CA LYS A 262 -5.26 -7.23 -5.10
C LYS A 262 -6.70 -7.72 -5.27
N ARG A 263 -7.26 -8.41 -4.28
CA ARG A 263 -8.67 -8.85 -4.31
C ARG A 263 -9.62 -7.66 -4.45
N ALA A 264 -9.41 -6.59 -3.67
CA ALA A 264 -10.23 -5.38 -3.75
C ALA A 264 -10.09 -4.69 -5.12
N THR A 265 -8.86 -4.56 -5.62
CA THR A 265 -8.57 -3.97 -6.93
C THR A 265 -9.16 -4.80 -8.08
N LEU A 266 -9.09 -6.13 -7.99
CA LEU A 266 -9.67 -7.07 -8.95
C LEU A 266 -11.20 -6.91 -9.01
N ARG A 267 -11.88 -6.79 -7.85
CA ARG A 267 -13.32 -6.54 -7.80
C ARG A 267 -13.70 -5.28 -8.57
N VAL A 268 -12.96 -4.20 -8.39
CA VAL A 268 -13.20 -2.93 -9.09
C VAL A 268 -12.92 -3.07 -10.59
N ALA A 269 -11.84 -3.75 -10.97
CA ALA A 269 -11.49 -3.98 -12.37
C ALA A 269 -12.56 -4.81 -13.11
N LEU A 270 -13.04 -5.89 -12.47
CA LEU A 270 -14.09 -6.76 -13.03
C LEU A 270 -15.42 -6.02 -13.15
N LYS A 271 -15.87 -5.31 -12.10
CA LYS A 271 -17.11 -4.52 -12.14
C LYS A 271 -17.12 -3.44 -13.23
N ASN A 272 -15.97 -2.86 -13.52
CA ASN A 272 -15.81 -1.81 -14.53
C ASN A 272 -15.38 -2.36 -15.91
N GLU A 273 -15.48 -3.68 -16.11
CA GLU A 273 -15.12 -4.38 -17.37
C GLU A 273 -13.70 -4.05 -17.88
N ARG A 274 -12.76 -3.73 -16.95
CA ARG A 274 -11.35 -3.47 -17.28
C ARG A 274 -10.57 -4.78 -17.42
N ILE A 275 -10.82 -5.49 -18.50
CA ILE A 275 -10.34 -6.87 -18.71
C ILE A 275 -8.82 -6.98 -18.69
N LEU A 276 -8.11 -6.03 -19.30
CA LEU A 276 -6.63 -6.06 -19.33
C LEU A 276 -6.07 -5.90 -17.90
N VAL A 277 -6.60 -4.97 -17.12
CA VAL A 277 -6.19 -4.74 -15.72
C VAL A 277 -6.51 -5.97 -14.87
N ALA A 278 -7.70 -6.56 -15.02
CA ALA A 278 -8.06 -7.78 -14.30
C ALA A 278 -7.11 -8.94 -14.62
N ARG A 279 -6.72 -9.08 -15.89
CA ARG A 279 -5.74 -10.09 -16.33
C ARG A 279 -4.35 -9.90 -15.71
N GLU A 280 -3.86 -8.67 -15.66
CA GLU A 280 -2.59 -8.34 -15.02
C GLU A 280 -2.60 -8.63 -13.52
N ILE A 281 -3.70 -8.26 -12.84
CA ILE A 281 -3.88 -8.56 -11.41
C ILE A 281 -3.89 -10.08 -11.17
N LEU A 282 -4.63 -10.84 -11.97
CA LEU A 282 -4.70 -12.30 -11.83
C LEU A 282 -3.34 -12.98 -12.13
N ALA A 283 -2.57 -12.46 -13.08
CA ALA A 283 -1.22 -12.95 -13.33
C ALA A 283 -0.29 -12.71 -12.12
N ASP A 284 -0.34 -11.52 -11.51
CA ASP A 284 0.44 -11.20 -10.32
C ASP A 284 0.02 -12.03 -9.09
N VAL A 285 -1.29 -12.27 -8.93
CA VAL A 285 -1.83 -13.17 -7.89
C VAL A 285 -1.27 -14.59 -8.07
N TYR A 286 -1.33 -15.13 -9.28
CA TYR A 286 -0.81 -16.47 -9.59
C TYR A 286 0.70 -16.56 -9.33
N ASP A 287 1.47 -15.62 -9.83
CA ASP A 287 2.93 -15.62 -9.66
C ASP A 287 3.31 -15.52 -8.18
N THR A 288 2.53 -14.78 -7.39
CA THR A 288 2.72 -14.65 -5.94
C THR A 288 2.38 -15.95 -5.21
N GLU A 289 1.24 -16.58 -5.51
CA GLU A 289 0.86 -17.88 -4.96
C GLU A 289 1.90 -18.96 -5.28
N TYR A 290 2.28 -19.06 -6.55
CA TYR A 290 3.29 -20.01 -7.01
C TYR A 290 4.63 -19.81 -6.26
N ALA A 291 5.08 -18.56 -6.14
CA ALA A 291 6.32 -18.25 -5.44
C ALA A 291 6.26 -18.62 -3.94
N LEU A 292 5.12 -18.40 -3.27
CA LEU A 292 4.92 -18.78 -1.87
C LEU A 292 4.99 -20.31 -1.71
N ARG A 293 4.25 -21.06 -2.53
CA ARG A 293 4.19 -22.55 -2.45
C ARG A 293 5.52 -23.23 -2.82
N VAL A 294 6.29 -22.66 -3.74
CA VAL A 294 7.59 -23.25 -4.15
C VAL A 294 8.69 -22.96 -3.12
N ARG A 295 8.61 -21.82 -2.42
CA ARG A 295 9.68 -21.37 -1.55
C ARG A 295 9.46 -21.67 -0.08
N ILE A 296 8.22 -21.91 0.33
CA ILE A 296 7.81 -22.18 1.69
C ILE A 296 6.98 -23.47 1.68
N ASP A 297 7.31 -24.40 2.56
CA ASP A 297 6.50 -25.60 2.78
C ASP A 297 5.26 -25.22 3.59
N LEU A 298 4.25 -24.74 2.85
CA LEU A 298 2.96 -24.32 3.40
C LEU A 298 2.09 -25.56 3.59
N LEU A 299 2.27 -26.24 4.73
CA LEU A 299 1.37 -27.32 5.12
C LEU A 299 0.00 -26.74 5.49
N GLU A 300 -1.07 -27.55 5.36
CA GLU A 300 -2.45 -27.17 5.69
C GLU A 300 -2.61 -26.63 7.13
N GLN A 301 -1.71 -26.99 8.03
CA GLN A 301 -1.70 -26.55 9.44
C GLN A 301 -0.97 -25.22 9.68
N SER A 302 -0.25 -24.68 8.68
CA SER A 302 0.43 -23.40 8.86
C SER A 302 -0.55 -22.23 8.70
N ASP A 303 -0.46 -21.22 9.58
CA ASP A 303 -1.31 -20.02 9.51
C ASP A 303 -1.22 -19.33 8.14
N TRP A 304 -0.02 -19.27 7.56
CA TRP A 304 0.19 -18.70 6.24
C TRP A 304 -0.44 -19.54 5.12
N GLY A 305 -0.37 -20.89 5.23
CA GLY A 305 -1.03 -21.81 4.30
C GLY A 305 -2.53 -21.64 4.32
N GLN A 306 -3.14 -21.68 5.51
CA GLN A 306 -4.59 -21.46 5.69
C GLN A 306 -5.03 -20.08 5.18
N ARG A 307 -4.24 -19.04 5.46
CA ARG A 307 -4.52 -17.69 5.00
C ARG A 307 -4.45 -17.59 3.47
N LEU A 308 -3.42 -18.19 2.85
CA LEU A 308 -3.27 -18.23 1.40
C LEU A 308 -4.45 -18.97 0.75
N ASP A 309 -4.83 -20.14 1.26
CA ASP A 309 -5.92 -20.94 0.72
C ASP A 309 -7.27 -20.21 0.81
N LYS A 310 -7.56 -19.54 1.94
CA LYS A 310 -8.74 -18.68 2.09
C LYS A 310 -8.76 -17.52 1.10
N LEU A 311 -7.59 -16.90 0.85
CA LEU A 311 -7.47 -15.82 -0.11
C LEU A 311 -7.70 -16.29 -1.54
N MET A 312 -7.11 -17.43 -1.91
CA MET A 312 -7.25 -17.99 -3.26
C MET A 312 -8.69 -18.41 -3.50
N ALA A 313 -9.37 -19.03 -2.52
CA ALA A 313 -10.79 -19.34 -2.60
C ALA A 313 -11.64 -18.06 -2.77
N ALA A 314 -11.41 -17.02 -1.97
CA ALA A 314 -12.16 -15.76 -2.07
C ALA A 314 -11.94 -15.02 -3.40
N ILE A 315 -10.77 -15.15 -4.02
CA ILE A 315 -10.50 -14.61 -5.37
C ILE A 315 -11.22 -15.43 -6.43
N ALA A 316 -11.23 -16.77 -6.30
CA ALA A 316 -11.97 -17.65 -7.20
C ALA A 316 -13.46 -17.34 -7.17
N ASP A 317 -14.06 -17.26 -5.97
CA ASP A 317 -15.48 -16.93 -5.79
C ASP A 317 -15.83 -15.55 -6.37
N LEU A 318 -14.95 -14.57 -6.21
CA LEU A 318 -15.12 -13.24 -6.79
C LEU A 318 -15.17 -13.28 -8.31
N VAL A 319 -14.23 -14.00 -8.94
CA VAL A 319 -14.17 -14.15 -10.40
C VAL A 319 -15.41 -14.89 -10.90
N GLU A 320 -15.80 -15.98 -10.23
CA GLU A 320 -16.99 -16.77 -10.58
C GLU A 320 -18.26 -15.92 -10.50
N ALA A 321 -18.44 -15.17 -9.40
CA ALA A 321 -19.62 -14.31 -9.21
C ALA A 321 -19.73 -13.21 -10.28
N GLU A 322 -18.62 -12.60 -10.68
CA GLU A 322 -18.66 -11.57 -11.72
C GLU A 322 -18.85 -12.16 -13.11
N VAL A 323 -18.26 -13.33 -13.41
CA VAL A 323 -18.46 -14.02 -14.69
C VAL A 323 -19.88 -14.51 -14.85
N SER A 324 -20.52 -15.02 -13.79
CA SER A 324 -21.89 -15.51 -13.82
C SER A 324 -22.93 -14.41 -14.09
N ARG A 325 -22.59 -13.15 -13.83
CA ARG A 325 -23.45 -11.98 -14.14
C ARG A 325 -23.51 -11.62 -15.62
N PHE A 326 -22.51 -12.04 -16.41
CA PHE A 326 -22.44 -11.69 -17.84
C PHE A 326 -23.38 -12.46 -18.78
N PRO A 327 -23.82 -13.71 -18.52
CA PRO A 327 -24.71 -14.44 -19.43
C PRO A 327 -26.11 -13.82 -19.57
N GLU A 328 -26.62 -13.14 -18.54
CA GLU A 328 -27.97 -12.58 -18.56
C GLU A 328 -28.12 -11.36 -19.49
N ASN A 329 -27.02 -10.64 -19.74
CA ASN A 329 -27.01 -9.46 -20.61
C ASN A 329 -26.69 -9.76 -22.09
N VAL A 330 -26.29 -10.97 -22.44
CA VAL A 330 -25.89 -11.34 -23.82
C VAL A 330 -27.08 -11.35 -24.79
N GLY A 331 -28.33 -11.51 -24.29
CA GLY A 331 -29.52 -11.46 -25.10
C GLY A 331 -29.88 -10.08 -25.67
N HIS A 332 -29.43 -9.00 -25.05
CA HIS A 332 -29.83 -7.63 -25.41
C HIS A 332 -28.76 -6.79 -26.11
N VAL A 333 -27.48 -7.23 -26.19
CA VAL A 333 -26.36 -6.43 -26.72
C VAL A 333 -25.70 -7.14 -27.93
N LEU A 334 -26.49 -7.74 -28.81
CA LEU A 334 -26.01 -8.25 -30.12
C LEU A 334 -25.74 -7.14 -31.15
N GLY A 335 -25.70 -5.89 -30.76
CA GLY A 335 -25.32 -4.75 -31.58
C GLY A 335 -24.03 -4.08 -31.09
N SER A 336 -22.92 -4.49 -31.58
CA SER A 336 -21.76 -3.68 -31.97
C SER A 336 -20.48 -3.56 -31.14
N ARG A 337 -20.31 -3.80 -29.88
CA ARG A 337 -18.97 -3.65 -29.23
C ARG A 337 -18.60 -4.70 -28.17
N SER A 338 -19.55 -5.46 -27.70
CA SER A 338 -19.43 -6.35 -26.52
C SER A 338 -18.75 -7.70 -26.82
N LEU A 339 -18.78 -8.20 -28.06
CA LEU A 339 -18.22 -9.53 -28.43
C LEU A 339 -16.71 -9.68 -28.20
N ARG A 340 -15.95 -8.58 -28.22
CA ARG A 340 -14.50 -8.63 -27.92
C ARG A 340 -14.23 -8.80 -26.42
N GLY A 341 -15.04 -8.23 -25.57
CA GLY A 341 -14.94 -8.35 -24.11
C GLY A 341 -15.24 -9.76 -23.60
N HIS A 342 -16.28 -10.39 -24.12
CA HIS A 342 -16.67 -11.76 -23.72
C HIS A 342 -15.65 -12.83 -24.11
N ARG A 343 -15.04 -12.74 -25.30
CA ARG A 343 -13.92 -13.62 -25.67
C ARG A 343 -12.71 -13.43 -24.76
N SER A 344 -12.48 -12.23 -24.27
CA SER A 344 -11.37 -11.91 -23.39
C SER A 344 -11.60 -12.43 -21.96
N LEU A 345 -12.83 -12.39 -21.42
CA LEU A 345 -13.18 -12.98 -20.12
C LEU A 345 -13.10 -14.51 -20.12
N GLY A 346 -13.61 -15.17 -21.16
CA GLY A 346 -13.41 -16.61 -21.37
C GLY A 346 -11.91 -16.97 -21.47
N GLY A 347 -11.10 -16.13 -22.12
CA GLY A 347 -9.65 -16.28 -22.20
C GLY A 347 -8.94 -16.08 -20.85
N LEU A 348 -9.44 -15.20 -19.99
CA LEU A 348 -8.94 -15.00 -18.61
C LEU A 348 -9.19 -16.24 -17.75
N LEU A 349 -10.38 -16.80 -17.81
CA LEU A 349 -10.77 -17.99 -17.05
C LEU A 349 -10.02 -19.22 -17.53
N THR A 350 -9.90 -19.41 -18.86
CA THR A 350 -9.10 -20.51 -19.43
C THR A 350 -7.62 -20.34 -19.12
N TYR A 351 -7.08 -19.13 -19.14
CA TYR A 351 -5.70 -18.85 -18.75
C TYR A 351 -5.49 -19.14 -17.25
N TRP A 352 -6.42 -18.75 -16.39
CA TRP A 352 -6.35 -18.99 -14.95
C TRP A 352 -6.54 -20.47 -14.60
N ALA A 353 -7.52 -21.15 -15.20
CA ALA A 353 -7.72 -22.59 -15.07
C ALA A 353 -6.56 -23.41 -15.67
N TRP A 354 -5.93 -22.93 -16.73
CA TRP A 354 -4.78 -23.61 -17.37
C TRP A 354 -3.51 -23.44 -16.53
N LYS A 355 -3.23 -22.24 -16.00
CA LYS A 355 -2.07 -21.98 -15.14
C LYS A 355 -2.27 -22.43 -13.68
N GLY A 356 -3.50 -22.40 -13.18
CA GLY A 356 -3.84 -22.65 -11.78
C GLY A 356 -4.34 -24.05 -11.45
N ARG A 357 -3.93 -25.10 -12.19
CA ARG A 357 -4.41 -26.48 -11.98
C ARG A 357 -4.32 -27.03 -10.56
N ALA A 358 -3.61 -26.40 -9.67
CA ALA A 358 -3.44 -26.87 -8.29
C ALA A 358 -4.26 -26.09 -7.25
N ALA A 359 -4.88 -24.95 -7.61
CA ALA A 359 -5.47 -24.05 -6.62
C ALA A 359 -6.90 -23.55 -6.95
N VAL A 360 -7.39 -23.85 -8.12
CA VAL A 360 -8.78 -23.49 -8.50
C VAL A 360 -9.69 -24.63 -8.08
N SER A 361 -10.69 -24.33 -7.24
CA SER A 361 -11.71 -25.32 -6.89
C SER A 361 -12.28 -25.97 -8.16
N ASP A 362 -12.55 -27.28 -8.13
CA ASP A 362 -13.12 -28.06 -9.23
C ASP A 362 -14.36 -27.37 -9.84
N GLY A 363 -15.02 -26.46 -9.10
CA GLY A 363 -16.17 -25.68 -9.56
C GLY A 363 -15.85 -24.75 -10.73
N VAL A 364 -14.77 -23.97 -10.66
CA VAL A 364 -14.40 -23.03 -11.75
C VAL A 364 -13.94 -23.79 -12.99
N ALA A 365 -13.21 -24.89 -12.81
CA ALA A 365 -12.84 -25.78 -13.90
C ALA A 365 -14.07 -26.43 -14.59
N GLN A 366 -15.10 -26.80 -13.81
CA GLN A 366 -16.36 -27.33 -14.33
C GLN A 366 -17.20 -26.26 -15.04
N LEU A 367 -17.22 -25.00 -14.57
CA LEU A 367 -17.92 -23.89 -15.21
C LEU A 367 -17.32 -23.59 -16.59
N VAL A 368 -15.99 -23.48 -16.68
CA VAL A 368 -15.28 -23.29 -17.95
C VAL A 368 -15.53 -24.48 -18.89
N GLY A 369 -15.49 -25.71 -18.38
CA GLY A 369 -15.80 -26.92 -19.16
C GLY A 369 -17.24 -27.00 -19.66
N ARG A 370 -18.23 -26.55 -18.88
CA ARG A 370 -19.64 -26.49 -19.30
C ARG A 370 -19.91 -25.40 -20.33
N GLN A 371 -19.32 -24.21 -20.19
CA GLN A 371 -19.49 -23.14 -21.19
C GLN A 371 -18.82 -23.47 -22.55
N VAL A 372 -17.70 -24.18 -22.54
CA VAL A 372 -17.07 -24.63 -23.78
C VAL A 372 -17.89 -25.74 -24.47
N LYS A 373 -18.48 -26.66 -23.69
CA LYS A 373 -19.32 -27.75 -24.25
C LYS A 373 -20.73 -27.30 -24.69
N SER A 374 -21.27 -26.22 -24.15
CA SER A 374 -22.57 -25.70 -24.57
C SER A 374 -22.50 -24.87 -25.87
N ARG A 375 -21.31 -24.71 -26.46
CA ARG A 375 -21.04 -23.92 -27.67
C ARG A 375 -20.36 -24.73 -28.81
N ALA A 376 -20.12 -26.01 -28.62
CA ALA A 376 -19.82 -26.98 -29.64
C ALA A 376 -21.08 -27.77 -30.06
#